data_de7e1e5fd37fcf14ca2996ab0c12fd65
#
_entry.id   de7e1e5fd37fcf14ca2996ab0c12fd65
#
_cell.length_a   1.000
_cell.length_b   1.000
_cell.length_c   1.000
_cell.angle_alpha   90.00
_cell.angle_beta   90.00
_cell.angle_gamma   90.00
#
_symmetry.space_group_name_H-M   'P 1'
#
loop_
_entity.id
_entity.type
_entity.pdbx_description
1 polymer ?
#
loop_
_entity_poly.entity_id
_entity_poly.type
_entity_poly.pdbx_seq_one_letter_code
_entity_poly.pdbx_strand_id
1 'polypeptide(L)'
;MKLISPPVRRTATAPATAPGARLGWLDALRGIAALIVALHHFDVLRMLPFGGAVWRNFDMGLFGVMLFFIVSGYIIPASLERRGDVRAFWIGRIFRIYPALIAAFVLSILMLPAGDGSVALLRTGDDLASLVANGLMLQDLLGVINGMNVTWTLCYEMVFYFLVTALFTRGLHRHSAPIAAALAGLALAVGTAVGTQLISAELGSTRQLLLIVTPLVLAGLAGVLSGRPVLTGTGALLLGGVGLFLITLNSRAPAFETWMIFATMFAGTVVYRAQHGQLARLPALLSCGFVVVAGVLVGWLYNHGEALDRTWSSGWKAWSVGYLAAWALFGVGFLLRGRRFPRVLTWLGAISFSVYLLHIPLLRTIEPLVGVPPQPSSVLGRIAWTALFLGVVLAVSHLMYRLVEMPMQRLGRRVQKAADRRWPSAAHPAPAASTAPAETVPTEAAPAEAVRVLSGPPRTGG
;
A
#
# COMPACT_ATOMS: atom_id res chain seq x y z
N MET A 1 59.64 -26.73 -9.80
CA MET A 1 58.78 -27.11 -8.68
C MET A 1 57.59 -26.15 -8.70
N LYS A 2 56.44 -26.59 -9.27
CA LYS A 2 55.25 -25.76 -9.43
C LYS A 2 54.40 -25.88 -8.15
N LEU A 3 54.22 -24.78 -7.45
CA LEU A 3 53.35 -24.69 -6.25
C LEU A 3 51.90 -24.74 -6.72
N ILE A 4 51.17 -25.78 -6.34
CA ILE A 4 49.74 -25.94 -6.56
C ILE A 4 49.03 -25.18 -5.42
N SER A 5 48.35 -24.09 -5.77
CA SER A 5 47.48 -23.35 -4.84
C SER A 5 46.20 -24.16 -4.54
N PRO A 6 45.75 -24.19 -3.26
CA PRO A 6 44.55 -24.93 -2.90
C PRO A 6 43.27 -24.26 -3.49
N PRO A 7 42.20 -25.02 -3.76
CA PRO A 7 40.97 -24.49 -4.34
C PRO A 7 40.23 -23.58 -3.36
N VAL A 8 39.93 -22.36 -3.79
CA VAL A 8 39.07 -21.41 -3.08
C VAL A 8 37.67 -22.02 -2.93
N ARG A 9 37.27 -22.30 -1.71
CA ARG A 9 35.89 -22.71 -1.35
C ARG A 9 34.95 -21.58 -1.74
N ARG A 10 34.20 -21.74 -2.83
CA ARG A 10 33.08 -20.85 -3.19
C ARG A 10 32.01 -20.99 -2.10
N THR A 11 31.87 -19.97 -1.27
CA THR A 11 30.70 -19.82 -0.42
C THR A 11 29.48 -19.74 -1.32
N ALA A 12 28.49 -20.60 -1.07
CA ALA A 12 27.24 -20.62 -1.79
C ALA A 12 26.52 -19.28 -1.59
N THR A 13 26.57 -18.42 -2.61
CA THR A 13 25.73 -17.23 -2.67
C THR A 13 24.28 -17.69 -2.65
N ALA A 14 23.48 -17.18 -1.70
CA ALA A 14 22.06 -17.40 -1.69
C ALA A 14 21.46 -17.09 -3.06
N PRO A 15 20.54 -17.90 -3.59
CA PRO A 15 20.02 -17.71 -4.93
C PRO A 15 19.36 -16.34 -5.02
N ALA A 16 19.88 -15.48 -5.89
CA ALA A 16 19.24 -14.24 -6.26
C ALA A 16 17.85 -14.59 -6.81
N THR A 17 16.79 -14.11 -6.13
CA THR A 17 15.42 -14.27 -6.62
C THR A 17 15.33 -13.73 -8.04
N ALA A 18 14.90 -14.57 -8.97
CA ALA A 18 14.78 -14.22 -10.39
C ALA A 18 14.02 -12.91 -10.56
N PRO A 19 14.45 -12.00 -11.46
CA PRO A 19 13.76 -10.74 -11.72
C PRO A 19 12.34 -11.02 -12.18
N GLY A 20 11.33 -10.70 -11.33
CA GLY A 20 9.91 -10.90 -11.65
C GLY A 20 9.17 -11.95 -10.82
N ALA A 21 9.82 -12.65 -9.89
CA ALA A 21 9.11 -13.53 -8.97
C ALA A 21 8.09 -12.72 -8.13
N ARG A 22 6.79 -13.00 -8.30
CA ARG A 22 5.74 -12.43 -7.46
C ARG A 22 5.99 -12.84 -6.01
N LEU A 23 5.89 -11.87 -5.10
CA LEU A 23 6.00 -12.14 -3.66
C LEU A 23 4.66 -12.72 -3.19
N GLY A 24 4.49 -14.03 -3.30
CA GLY A 24 3.23 -14.73 -3.07
C GLY A 24 2.57 -14.44 -1.72
N TRP A 25 3.37 -14.16 -0.68
CA TRP A 25 2.84 -13.78 0.63
C TRP A 25 2.14 -12.40 0.62
N LEU A 26 2.68 -11.42 -0.13
CA LEU A 26 2.04 -10.11 -0.27
C LEU A 26 0.78 -10.18 -1.14
N ASP A 27 0.80 -11.00 -2.19
CA ASP A 27 -0.41 -11.27 -2.97
C ASP A 27 -1.48 -11.92 -2.09
N ALA A 28 -1.12 -12.90 -1.23
CA ALA A 28 -2.06 -13.51 -0.30
C ALA A 28 -2.68 -12.50 0.67
N LEU A 29 -1.86 -11.63 1.28
CA LEU A 29 -2.35 -10.59 2.20
C LEU A 29 -3.30 -9.62 1.49
N ARG A 30 -2.97 -9.18 0.28
CA ARG A 30 -3.86 -8.31 -0.51
C ARG A 30 -5.18 -8.98 -0.88
N GLY A 31 -5.13 -10.26 -1.23
CA GLY A 31 -6.33 -11.05 -1.52
C GLY A 31 -7.25 -11.17 -0.30
N ILE A 32 -6.69 -11.49 0.85
CA ILE A 32 -7.43 -11.56 2.12
C ILE A 32 -8.03 -10.19 2.48
N ALA A 33 -7.24 -9.11 2.38
CA ALA A 33 -7.70 -7.77 2.67
C ALA A 33 -8.89 -7.37 1.78
N ALA A 34 -8.83 -7.65 0.46
CA ALA A 34 -9.91 -7.35 -0.47
C ALA A 34 -11.20 -8.11 -0.14
N LEU A 35 -11.09 -9.41 0.18
CA LEU A 35 -12.24 -10.22 0.58
C LEU A 35 -12.89 -9.72 1.86
N ILE A 36 -12.08 -9.36 2.86
CA ILE A 36 -12.60 -8.87 4.14
C ILE A 36 -13.31 -7.54 3.98
N VAL A 37 -12.77 -6.63 3.15
CA VAL A 37 -13.47 -5.36 2.83
C VAL A 37 -14.79 -5.63 2.09
N ALA A 38 -14.81 -6.57 1.14
CA ALA A 38 -16.05 -6.92 0.44
C ALA A 38 -17.09 -7.53 1.40
N LEU A 39 -16.69 -8.43 2.30
CA LEU A 39 -17.55 -9.00 3.33
C LEU A 39 -18.01 -7.97 4.37
N HIS A 40 -17.18 -6.97 4.69
CA HIS A 40 -17.57 -5.84 5.55
C HIS A 40 -18.74 -5.07 4.93
N HIS A 41 -18.63 -4.68 3.67
CA HIS A 41 -19.70 -3.94 2.99
C HIS A 41 -20.94 -4.79 2.70
N PHE A 42 -20.78 -6.10 2.58
CA PHE A 42 -21.88 -7.06 2.51
C PHE A 42 -22.57 -7.26 3.87
N ASP A 43 -22.01 -6.69 4.94
CA ASP A 43 -22.50 -6.76 6.31
C ASP A 43 -22.67 -8.20 6.84
N VAL A 44 -21.69 -9.05 6.48
CA VAL A 44 -21.71 -10.48 6.85
C VAL A 44 -21.87 -10.72 8.36
N LEU A 45 -21.39 -9.81 9.20
CA LEU A 45 -21.48 -9.93 10.66
C LEU A 45 -22.93 -9.89 11.15
N ARG A 46 -23.84 -9.15 10.51
CA ARG A 46 -25.26 -9.18 10.87
C ARG A 46 -25.92 -10.53 10.64
N MET A 47 -25.34 -11.36 9.79
CA MET A 47 -25.84 -12.69 9.52
C MET A 47 -25.44 -13.72 10.60
N LEU A 48 -24.46 -13.39 11.47
CA LEU A 48 -23.96 -14.28 12.50
C LEU A 48 -24.72 -14.06 13.83
N PRO A 49 -24.98 -15.14 14.61
CA PRO A 49 -25.71 -15.03 15.87
C PRO A 49 -25.07 -14.07 16.89
N PHE A 50 -23.75 -13.92 16.87
CA PHE A 50 -22.97 -13.03 17.75
C PHE A 50 -22.34 -11.86 17.00
N GLY A 51 -22.79 -11.61 15.78
CA GLY A 51 -22.20 -10.61 14.90
C GLY A 51 -22.21 -9.20 15.47
N GLY A 52 -23.25 -8.82 16.19
CA GLY A 52 -23.33 -7.52 16.87
C GLY A 52 -22.27 -7.33 17.96
N ALA A 53 -21.89 -8.39 18.68
CA ALA A 53 -20.79 -8.33 19.65
C ALA A 53 -19.43 -8.21 18.95
N VAL A 54 -19.24 -8.93 17.86
CA VAL A 54 -18.03 -8.84 17.03
C VAL A 54 -17.92 -7.42 16.45
N TRP A 55 -18.98 -6.89 15.87
CA TRP A 55 -19.01 -5.56 15.22
C TRP A 55 -18.63 -4.42 16.17
N ARG A 56 -19.10 -4.47 17.44
CA ARG A 56 -18.73 -3.48 18.44
C ARG A 56 -17.26 -3.50 18.87
N ASN A 57 -16.57 -4.61 18.66
CA ASN A 57 -15.20 -4.80 19.14
C ASN A 57 -14.17 -5.00 18.04
N PHE A 58 -14.59 -5.21 16.78
CA PHE A 58 -13.71 -5.47 15.67
C PHE A 58 -14.26 -4.86 14.39
N ASP A 59 -13.54 -3.88 13.83
CA ASP A 59 -13.86 -3.27 12.56
C ASP A 59 -13.18 -4.03 11.41
N MET A 60 -13.97 -4.80 10.66
CA MET A 60 -13.48 -5.57 9.51
C MET A 60 -13.01 -4.66 8.37
N GLY A 61 -13.70 -3.54 8.15
CA GLY A 61 -13.34 -2.57 7.11
C GLY A 61 -11.98 -1.94 7.40
N LEU A 62 -11.81 -1.41 8.60
CA LEU A 62 -10.54 -0.85 9.07
C LEU A 62 -9.40 -1.89 9.00
N PHE A 63 -9.65 -3.11 9.47
CA PHE A 63 -8.67 -4.19 9.39
C PHE A 63 -8.18 -4.41 7.96
N GLY A 64 -9.08 -4.55 7.00
CA GLY A 64 -8.72 -4.80 5.60
C GLY A 64 -7.98 -3.61 4.98
N VAL A 65 -8.43 -2.38 5.25
CA VAL A 65 -7.82 -1.16 4.72
C VAL A 65 -6.43 -0.92 5.32
N MET A 66 -6.26 -1.08 6.64
CA MET A 66 -4.94 -0.93 7.27
C MET A 66 -3.96 -1.99 6.79
N LEU A 67 -4.41 -3.23 6.57
CA LEU A 67 -3.58 -4.25 5.95
C LEU A 67 -3.14 -3.86 4.52
N PHE A 68 -4.03 -3.28 3.70
CA PHE A 68 -3.65 -2.73 2.40
C PHE A 68 -2.61 -1.63 2.54
N PHE A 69 -2.75 -0.71 3.49
CA PHE A 69 -1.80 0.39 3.68
C PHE A 69 -0.42 -0.11 4.13
N ILE A 70 -0.34 -1.11 5.03
CA ILE A 70 0.95 -1.73 5.41
C ILE A 70 1.61 -2.37 4.18
N VAL A 71 0.85 -3.15 3.39
CA VAL A 71 1.36 -3.82 2.19
C VAL A 71 1.77 -2.81 1.11
N SER A 72 0.98 -1.74 0.89
CA SER A 72 1.32 -0.66 -0.03
C SER A 72 2.59 0.05 0.39
N GLY A 73 2.73 0.35 1.67
CA GLY A 73 3.94 0.94 2.26
C GLY A 73 5.19 0.08 2.05
N TYR A 74 5.05 -1.24 2.13
CA TYR A 74 6.14 -2.17 1.85
C TYR A 74 6.51 -2.22 0.35
N ILE A 75 5.53 -2.27 -0.56
CA ILE A 75 5.76 -2.54 -1.99
C ILE A 75 6.12 -1.26 -2.78
N ILE A 76 5.45 -0.13 -2.49
CA ILE A 76 5.51 1.06 -3.35
C ILE A 76 6.89 1.68 -3.38
N PRO A 77 7.52 2.03 -2.23
CA PRO A 77 8.88 2.56 -2.22
C PRO A 77 9.88 1.55 -2.77
N ALA A 78 9.74 0.27 -2.41
CA ALA A 78 10.57 -0.81 -2.93
C ALA A 78 10.54 -0.90 -4.46
N SER A 79 9.38 -0.65 -5.09
CA SER A 79 9.24 -0.70 -6.55
C SER A 79 9.90 0.50 -7.23
N LEU A 80 9.87 1.68 -6.61
CA LEU A 80 10.53 2.89 -7.11
C LEU A 80 12.06 2.76 -6.98
N GLU A 81 12.54 2.38 -5.81
CA GLU A 81 13.98 2.24 -5.54
C GLU A 81 14.66 1.19 -6.41
N ARG A 82 14.02 0.03 -6.63
CA ARG A 82 14.57 -1.02 -7.51
C ARG A 82 14.66 -0.59 -8.96
N ARG A 83 13.77 0.28 -9.43
CA ARG A 83 13.81 0.80 -10.80
C ARG A 83 14.78 1.95 -10.95
N GLY A 84 14.93 2.78 -9.91
CA GLY A 84 15.72 4.01 -9.96
C GLY A 84 15.18 5.07 -10.93
N ASP A 85 13.99 4.85 -11.52
CA ASP A 85 13.40 5.69 -12.55
C ASP A 85 11.97 6.08 -12.16
N VAL A 86 11.79 7.38 -11.91
CA VAL A 86 10.52 8.00 -11.51
C VAL A 86 9.49 7.94 -12.65
N ARG A 87 9.90 8.18 -13.90
CA ARG A 87 9.01 8.12 -15.06
C ARG A 87 8.46 6.70 -15.25
N ALA A 88 9.32 5.70 -15.20
CA ALA A 88 8.94 4.30 -15.29
C ALA A 88 8.01 3.88 -14.16
N PHE A 89 8.23 4.41 -12.96
CA PHE A 89 7.34 4.20 -11.80
C PHE A 89 5.94 4.75 -12.10
N TRP A 90 5.82 6.02 -12.53
CA TRP A 90 4.52 6.66 -12.80
C TRP A 90 3.79 6.02 -13.98
N ILE A 91 4.45 5.73 -15.09
CA ILE A 91 3.83 4.99 -16.21
C ILE A 91 3.27 3.67 -15.69
N GLY A 92 4.04 2.93 -14.89
CA GLY A 92 3.58 1.67 -14.31
C GLY A 92 2.36 1.82 -13.39
N ARG A 93 2.23 2.93 -12.63
CA ARG A 93 1.06 3.21 -11.78
C ARG A 93 -0.16 3.61 -12.59
N ILE A 94 0.00 4.53 -13.55
CA ILE A 94 -1.09 4.96 -14.42
C ILE A 94 -1.73 3.76 -15.13
N PHE A 95 -0.95 2.93 -15.79
CA PHE A 95 -1.47 1.77 -16.53
C PHE A 95 -1.94 0.61 -15.63
N ARG A 96 -1.64 0.63 -14.36
CA ARG A 96 -2.16 -0.33 -13.37
C ARG A 96 -3.49 0.08 -12.80
N ILE A 97 -3.70 1.38 -12.51
CA ILE A 97 -4.82 1.88 -11.71
C ILE A 97 -5.95 2.39 -12.61
N TYR A 98 -5.65 3.34 -13.50
CA TYR A 98 -6.67 4.06 -14.26
C TYR A 98 -7.54 3.18 -15.16
N PRO A 99 -7.03 2.20 -15.92
CA PRO A 99 -7.88 1.42 -16.79
C PRO A 99 -8.95 0.63 -16.04
N ALA A 100 -8.59 0.01 -14.91
CA ALA A 100 -9.56 -0.72 -14.11
C ALA A 100 -10.52 0.23 -13.36
N LEU A 101 -10.04 1.38 -12.88
CA LEU A 101 -10.87 2.41 -12.25
C LEU A 101 -11.91 2.95 -13.23
N ILE A 102 -11.51 3.32 -14.44
CA ILE A 102 -12.42 3.81 -15.48
C ILE A 102 -13.45 2.74 -15.85
N ALA A 103 -13.00 1.49 -16.06
CA ALA A 103 -13.91 0.39 -16.39
C ALA A 103 -14.91 0.11 -15.26
N ALA A 104 -14.47 0.13 -14.00
CA ALA A 104 -15.34 -0.03 -12.84
C ALA A 104 -16.34 1.13 -12.71
N PHE A 105 -15.90 2.35 -12.97
CA PHE A 105 -16.75 3.53 -12.96
C PHE A 105 -17.81 3.48 -14.06
N VAL A 106 -17.44 3.14 -15.29
CA VAL A 106 -18.39 2.94 -16.40
C VAL A 106 -19.38 1.84 -16.07
N LEU A 107 -18.90 0.71 -15.54
CA LEU A 107 -19.78 -0.39 -15.13
C LEU A 107 -20.77 0.05 -14.05
N SER A 108 -20.33 0.84 -13.07
CA SER A 108 -21.20 1.39 -12.02
C SER A 108 -22.30 2.28 -12.61
N ILE A 109 -21.96 3.16 -13.56
CA ILE A 109 -22.95 4.02 -14.23
C ILE A 109 -23.99 3.21 -15.01
N LEU A 110 -23.56 2.11 -15.64
CA LEU A 110 -24.46 1.26 -16.44
C LEU A 110 -25.36 0.36 -15.58
N MET A 111 -24.90 -0.04 -14.40
CA MET A 111 -25.61 -1.02 -13.56
C MET A 111 -26.44 -0.37 -12.45
N LEU A 112 -26.12 0.84 -12.01
CA LEU A 112 -26.73 1.44 -10.84
C LEU A 112 -27.87 2.41 -11.22
N PRO A 113 -28.89 2.56 -10.35
CA PRO A 113 -30.00 3.47 -10.60
C PRO A 113 -29.54 4.92 -10.57
N ALA A 114 -30.31 5.78 -11.18
CA ALA A 114 -30.03 7.20 -11.38
C ALA A 114 -29.74 8.01 -10.10
N GLY A 115 -30.15 7.55 -8.93
CA GLY A 115 -29.91 8.18 -7.63
C GLY A 115 -28.63 7.73 -6.93
N ASP A 116 -27.89 6.75 -7.50
CA ASP A 116 -26.63 6.29 -6.91
C ASP A 116 -25.51 7.33 -7.05
N GLY A 117 -24.60 7.37 -6.09
CA GLY A 117 -23.48 8.33 -6.04
C GLY A 117 -22.64 8.38 -7.31
N SER A 118 -22.42 7.24 -7.99
CA SER A 118 -21.69 7.18 -9.27
C SER A 118 -22.42 7.88 -10.40
N VAL A 119 -23.76 7.80 -10.41
CA VAL A 119 -24.62 8.44 -11.40
C VAL A 119 -24.94 9.87 -11.00
N ALA A 120 -25.12 10.14 -9.71
CA ALA A 120 -25.30 11.48 -9.17
C ALA A 120 -24.12 12.40 -9.52
N LEU A 121 -22.90 11.84 -9.60
CA LEU A 121 -21.71 12.55 -10.06
C LEU A 121 -21.87 13.20 -11.45
N LEU A 122 -22.70 12.64 -12.32
CA LEU A 122 -22.98 13.13 -13.68
C LEU A 122 -24.19 14.09 -13.75
N ARG A 123 -24.90 14.31 -12.63
CA ARG A 123 -26.17 15.04 -12.61
C ARG A 123 -26.15 16.31 -11.78
N THR A 124 -25.15 16.52 -10.95
CA THR A 124 -25.01 17.74 -10.15
C THR A 124 -24.40 18.86 -10.97
N GLY A 125 -24.75 20.12 -10.72
CA GLY A 125 -24.25 21.28 -11.48
C GLY A 125 -22.72 21.49 -11.44
N ASP A 126 -21.99 20.69 -10.66
CA ASP A 126 -20.53 20.64 -10.56
C ASP A 126 -19.92 19.40 -11.22
N ASP A 127 -20.59 18.86 -12.24
CA ASP A 127 -20.23 17.59 -12.90
C ASP A 127 -18.77 17.51 -13.34
N LEU A 128 -18.27 18.56 -14.01
CA LEU A 128 -16.91 18.57 -14.51
C LEU A 128 -15.90 18.62 -13.35
N ALA A 129 -16.18 19.43 -12.31
CA ALA A 129 -15.32 19.53 -11.12
C ALA A 129 -15.21 18.18 -10.41
N SER A 130 -16.35 17.52 -10.25
CA SER A 130 -16.46 16.19 -9.64
C SER A 130 -15.75 15.11 -10.46
N LEU A 131 -15.91 15.11 -11.78
CA LEU A 131 -15.21 14.18 -12.68
C LEU A 131 -13.69 14.38 -12.64
N VAL A 132 -13.23 15.63 -12.66
CA VAL A 132 -11.78 15.93 -12.57
C VAL A 132 -11.20 15.47 -11.23
N ALA A 133 -11.87 15.77 -10.12
CA ALA A 133 -11.39 15.37 -8.79
C ALA A 133 -11.31 13.85 -8.62
N ASN A 134 -12.35 13.13 -9.08
CA ASN A 134 -12.35 11.66 -9.09
C ASN A 134 -11.33 11.09 -10.09
N GLY A 135 -11.15 11.75 -11.24
CA GLY A 135 -10.11 11.40 -12.22
C GLY A 135 -8.69 11.60 -11.69
N LEU A 136 -8.46 12.59 -10.85
CA LEU A 136 -7.17 12.79 -10.15
C LEU A 136 -6.99 11.84 -8.96
N MET A 137 -8.04 11.12 -8.54
CA MET A 137 -8.10 10.34 -7.30
C MET A 137 -7.77 11.19 -6.07
N LEU A 138 -8.32 12.41 -6.00
CA LEU A 138 -8.17 13.35 -4.89
C LEU A 138 -9.52 13.87 -4.36
N GLN A 139 -10.63 13.25 -4.77
CA GLN A 139 -11.99 13.69 -4.47
C GLN A 139 -12.26 13.88 -2.97
N ASP A 140 -11.85 12.94 -2.12
CA ASP A 140 -12.04 13.04 -0.67
C ASP A 140 -11.16 14.12 -0.01
N LEU A 141 -10.08 14.51 -0.69
CA LEU A 141 -9.17 15.57 -0.26
C LEU A 141 -9.51 16.93 -0.90
N LEU A 142 -10.44 16.96 -1.85
CA LEU A 142 -10.92 18.18 -2.51
C LEU A 142 -12.35 18.55 -2.10
N GLY A 143 -12.95 17.79 -1.17
CA GLY A 143 -14.30 18.05 -0.68
C GLY A 143 -15.38 17.75 -1.71
N VAL A 144 -15.15 16.81 -2.63
CA VAL A 144 -16.06 16.43 -3.72
C VAL A 144 -16.67 15.07 -3.44
N ILE A 145 -17.86 14.84 -3.99
CA ILE A 145 -18.54 13.54 -3.91
C ILE A 145 -17.64 12.44 -4.47
N ASN A 146 -17.46 11.39 -3.69
CA ASN A 146 -16.77 10.19 -4.10
C ASN A 146 -17.72 9.29 -4.90
N GLY A 147 -17.48 9.18 -6.21
CA GLY A 147 -18.35 8.43 -7.12
C GLY A 147 -18.42 6.93 -6.88
N MET A 148 -17.42 6.35 -6.22
CA MET A 148 -17.36 4.90 -5.97
C MET A 148 -17.17 4.53 -4.49
N ASN A 149 -17.41 5.43 -3.59
CA ASN A 149 -17.25 5.29 -2.14
C ASN A 149 -15.88 4.70 -1.69
N VAL A 150 -15.52 3.50 -2.12
CA VAL A 150 -14.27 2.81 -1.76
C VAL A 150 -13.00 3.48 -2.26
N THR A 151 -13.09 4.38 -3.22
CA THR A 151 -11.92 5.05 -3.81
C THR A 151 -11.28 6.09 -2.89
N TRP A 152 -11.86 6.34 -1.70
CA TRP A 152 -11.24 7.20 -0.69
C TRP A 152 -9.83 6.71 -0.29
N THR A 153 -9.60 5.40 -0.20
CA THR A 153 -8.28 4.85 0.10
C THR A 153 -7.27 5.12 -1.01
N LEU A 154 -7.74 5.17 -2.27
CA LEU A 154 -6.90 5.51 -3.41
C LEU A 154 -6.45 6.98 -3.36
N CYS A 155 -7.21 7.89 -2.75
CA CYS A 155 -6.77 9.26 -2.51
C CYS A 155 -5.52 9.29 -1.63
N TYR A 156 -5.54 8.56 -0.52
CA TYR A 156 -4.38 8.45 0.37
C TYR A 156 -3.21 7.72 -0.30
N GLU A 157 -3.48 6.68 -1.06
CA GLU A 157 -2.44 5.97 -1.81
C GLU A 157 -1.82 6.87 -2.90
N MET A 158 -2.62 7.72 -3.58
CA MET A 158 -2.11 8.69 -4.55
C MET A 158 -1.19 9.73 -3.89
N VAL A 159 -1.60 10.29 -2.74
CA VAL A 159 -0.74 11.20 -1.98
C VAL A 159 0.53 10.48 -1.52
N PHE A 160 0.43 9.22 -1.13
CA PHE A 160 1.62 8.43 -0.79
C PHE A 160 2.57 8.29 -1.99
N TYR A 161 2.07 8.11 -3.23
CA TYR A 161 2.92 8.14 -4.42
C TYR A 161 3.61 9.50 -4.61
N PHE A 162 2.90 10.60 -4.37
CA PHE A 162 3.47 11.95 -4.42
C PHE A 162 4.61 12.11 -3.41
N LEU A 163 4.36 11.75 -2.15
CA LEU A 163 5.35 11.86 -1.07
C LEU A 163 6.59 10.97 -1.31
N VAL A 164 6.37 9.71 -1.68
CA VAL A 164 7.48 8.78 -1.94
C VAL A 164 8.32 9.25 -3.13
N THR A 165 7.70 9.78 -4.17
CA THR A 165 8.40 10.33 -5.34
C THR A 165 9.22 11.57 -4.94
N ALA A 166 8.66 12.47 -4.15
CA ALA A 166 9.35 13.67 -3.65
C ALA A 166 10.54 13.29 -2.76
N LEU A 167 10.35 12.38 -1.82
CA LEU A 167 11.43 11.89 -0.95
C LEU A 167 12.53 11.17 -1.73
N PHE A 168 12.16 10.40 -2.76
CA PHE A 168 13.12 9.69 -3.59
C PHE A 168 14.00 10.66 -4.39
N THR A 169 13.41 11.66 -5.04
CA THR A 169 14.16 12.65 -5.86
C THR A 169 15.08 13.52 -5.02
N ARG A 170 14.85 13.63 -3.70
CA ARG A 170 15.69 14.36 -2.75
C ARG A 170 16.67 13.49 -1.98
N GLY A 171 16.69 12.17 -2.22
CA GLY A 171 17.54 11.26 -1.45
C GLY A 171 17.07 11.03 -0.01
N LEU A 172 15.89 11.59 0.38
CA LEU A 172 15.34 11.49 1.73
C LEU A 172 14.56 10.20 1.97
N HIS A 173 14.33 9.40 0.95
CA HIS A 173 13.58 8.14 1.03
C HIS A 173 14.15 7.14 2.05
N ARG A 174 15.43 7.25 2.42
CA ARG A 174 16.08 6.38 3.41
C ARG A 174 15.66 6.67 4.86
N HIS A 175 15.04 7.82 5.12
CA HIS A 175 14.59 8.24 6.46
C HIS A 175 13.20 7.72 6.83
N SER A 176 12.81 6.55 6.32
CA SER A 176 11.46 5.99 6.55
C SER A 176 11.13 5.78 8.05
N ALA A 177 12.10 5.39 8.88
CA ALA A 177 11.86 5.18 10.30
C ALA A 177 11.57 6.48 11.07
N PRO A 178 12.39 7.55 11.00
CA PRO A 178 12.03 8.80 11.63
C PRO A 178 10.77 9.44 11.04
N ILE A 179 10.50 9.27 9.73
CA ILE A 179 9.25 9.76 9.11
C ILE A 179 8.04 9.04 9.70
N ALA A 180 8.07 7.70 9.79
CA ALA A 180 6.97 6.92 10.36
C ALA A 180 6.70 7.31 11.83
N ALA A 181 7.77 7.45 12.62
CA ALA A 181 7.67 7.85 14.02
C ALA A 181 7.15 9.30 14.17
N ALA A 182 7.63 10.24 13.35
CA ALA A 182 7.18 11.63 13.37
C ALA A 182 5.69 11.75 13.02
N LEU A 183 5.21 11.01 12.00
CA LEU A 183 3.80 11.00 11.62
C LEU A 183 2.91 10.38 12.71
N ALA A 184 3.37 9.31 13.36
CA ALA A 184 2.66 8.72 14.50
C ALA A 184 2.63 9.67 15.71
N GLY A 185 3.75 10.35 16.01
CA GLY A 185 3.81 11.38 17.03
C GLY A 185 2.90 12.57 16.71
N LEU A 186 2.84 12.98 15.44
CA LEU A 186 1.94 14.03 14.99
C LEU A 186 0.48 13.62 15.13
N ALA A 187 0.11 12.38 14.81
CA ALA A 187 -1.23 11.84 15.03
C ALA A 187 -1.66 11.95 16.53
N LEU A 188 -0.74 11.61 17.43
CA LEU A 188 -0.98 11.74 18.88
C LEU A 188 -1.10 13.20 19.34
N ALA A 189 -0.25 14.09 18.80
CA ALA A 189 -0.19 15.48 19.21
C ALA A 189 -1.36 16.32 18.67
N VAL A 190 -1.71 16.12 17.39
CA VAL A 190 -2.76 16.90 16.72
C VAL A 190 -4.15 16.38 17.05
N GLY A 191 -4.32 15.05 17.13
CA GLY A 191 -5.60 14.43 17.46
C GLY A 191 -6.73 14.91 16.55
N THR A 192 -7.69 15.62 17.12
CA THR A 192 -8.84 16.24 16.44
C THR A 192 -8.73 17.76 16.33
N ALA A 193 -7.57 18.35 16.68
CA ALA A 193 -7.40 19.81 16.73
C ALA A 193 -7.51 20.49 15.37
N VAL A 194 -7.19 19.78 14.28
CA VAL A 194 -7.40 20.26 12.90
C VAL A 194 -8.73 19.71 12.39
N GLY A 195 -9.61 20.62 11.97
CA GLY A 195 -10.91 20.27 11.39
C GLY A 195 -10.78 19.48 10.09
N THR A 196 -11.77 18.67 9.79
CA THR A 196 -11.86 17.95 8.52
C THR A 196 -12.29 18.92 7.41
N GLN A 197 -11.66 18.80 6.22
CA GLN A 197 -12.00 19.60 5.04
C GLN A 197 -12.01 21.11 5.30
N LEU A 198 -11.06 21.61 6.11
CA LEU A 198 -11.01 22.98 6.61
C LEU A 198 -11.14 24.02 5.49
N ILE A 199 -10.39 23.83 4.38
CA ILE A 199 -10.40 24.77 3.25
C ILE A 199 -11.72 24.71 2.50
N SER A 200 -12.24 23.50 2.23
CA SER A 200 -13.49 23.32 1.50
C SER A 200 -14.71 23.78 2.28
N ALA A 201 -14.71 23.59 3.61
CA ALA A 201 -15.84 23.91 4.48
C ALA A 201 -15.86 25.39 4.92
N GLU A 202 -14.67 25.96 5.27
CA GLU A 202 -14.60 27.25 5.97
C GLU A 202 -14.00 28.38 5.10
N LEU A 203 -13.05 28.08 4.22
CA LEU A 203 -12.25 29.11 3.52
C LEU A 203 -12.61 29.32 2.06
N GLY A 204 -13.56 28.59 1.52
CA GLY A 204 -13.92 28.81 0.15
C GLY A 204 -14.67 27.69 -0.54
N SER A 205 -14.88 27.88 -1.83
CA SER A 205 -15.57 26.91 -2.64
C SER A 205 -14.60 25.79 -3.05
N THR A 206 -15.06 24.56 -2.90
CA THR A 206 -14.44 23.34 -3.46
C THR A 206 -13.95 23.57 -4.91
N ARG A 207 -14.70 24.35 -5.69
CA ARG A 207 -14.37 24.70 -7.07
C ARG A 207 -13.10 25.52 -7.17
N GLN A 208 -12.85 26.49 -6.28
CA GLN A 208 -11.62 27.29 -6.28
C GLN A 208 -10.41 26.43 -5.93
N LEU A 209 -10.55 25.56 -4.92
CA LEU A 209 -9.50 24.61 -4.56
C LEU A 209 -9.15 23.69 -5.73
N LEU A 210 -10.15 23.18 -6.44
CA LEU A 210 -9.95 22.35 -7.61
C LEU A 210 -9.25 23.09 -8.76
N LEU A 211 -9.62 24.35 -9.03
CA LEU A 211 -9.00 25.18 -10.06
C LEU A 211 -7.51 25.46 -9.79
N ILE A 212 -7.10 25.47 -8.53
CA ILE A 212 -5.70 25.64 -8.12
C ILE A 212 -4.97 24.29 -8.15
N VAL A 213 -5.55 23.25 -7.53
CA VAL A 213 -4.87 21.96 -7.34
C VAL A 213 -4.72 21.20 -8.66
N THR A 214 -5.73 21.24 -9.54
CA THR A 214 -5.69 20.52 -10.82
C THR A 214 -4.48 20.88 -11.68
N PRO A 215 -4.23 22.16 -12.03
CA PRO A 215 -3.07 22.52 -12.84
C PRO A 215 -1.75 22.21 -12.14
N LEU A 216 -1.66 22.35 -10.81
CA LEU A 216 -0.46 22.00 -10.06
C LEU A 216 -0.15 20.50 -10.14
N VAL A 217 -1.17 19.66 -9.98
CA VAL A 217 -1.01 18.19 -10.11
C VAL A 217 -0.64 17.82 -11.54
N LEU A 218 -1.31 18.38 -12.54
CA LEU A 218 -0.99 18.09 -13.94
C LEU A 218 0.42 18.56 -14.32
N ALA A 219 0.85 19.74 -13.86
CA ALA A 219 2.21 20.24 -14.05
C ALA A 219 3.24 19.35 -13.35
N GLY A 220 2.95 18.92 -12.11
CA GLY A 220 3.79 17.99 -11.38
C GLY A 220 3.92 16.63 -12.07
N LEU A 221 2.80 16.07 -12.57
CA LEU A 221 2.80 14.82 -13.35
C LEU A 221 3.56 14.97 -14.67
N ALA A 222 3.37 16.07 -15.40
CA ALA A 222 4.13 16.36 -16.61
C ALA A 222 5.64 16.44 -16.31
N GLY A 223 6.01 17.07 -15.20
CA GLY A 223 7.39 17.13 -14.72
C GLY A 223 8.00 15.77 -14.47
N VAL A 224 7.34 14.92 -13.68
CA VAL A 224 7.86 13.56 -13.34
C VAL A 224 7.86 12.61 -14.54
N LEU A 225 6.99 12.83 -15.53
CA LEU A 225 6.93 12.05 -16.76
C LEU A 225 7.92 12.52 -17.82
N SER A 226 8.48 13.73 -17.69
CA SER A 226 9.40 14.32 -18.68
C SER A 226 10.71 13.55 -18.85
N GLY A 227 11.15 12.83 -17.79
CA GLY A 227 12.45 12.16 -17.73
C GLY A 227 13.66 13.10 -17.64
N ARG A 228 13.43 14.44 -17.60
CA ARG A 228 14.49 15.44 -17.42
C ARG A 228 14.75 15.64 -15.93
N PRO A 229 16.00 15.51 -15.41
CA PRO A 229 16.26 15.47 -13.96
C PRO A 229 15.69 16.69 -13.19
N VAL A 230 15.87 17.89 -13.72
CA VAL A 230 15.35 19.11 -13.09
C VAL A 230 13.82 19.12 -13.02
N LEU A 231 13.16 18.85 -14.16
CA LEU A 231 11.69 18.82 -14.21
C LEU A 231 11.11 17.68 -13.38
N THR A 232 11.79 16.53 -13.35
CA THR A 232 11.39 15.40 -12.49
C THR A 232 11.49 15.77 -11.01
N GLY A 233 12.58 16.43 -10.60
CA GLY A 233 12.78 16.87 -9.22
C GLY A 233 11.78 17.96 -8.79
N THR A 234 11.57 18.99 -9.62
CA THR A 234 10.59 20.05 -9.33
C THR A 234 9.16 19.54 -9.36
N GLY A 235 8.80 18.71 -10.36
CA GLY A 235 7.48 18.09 -10.44
C GLY A 235 7.18 17.19 -9.25
N ALA A 236 8.16 16.40 -8.81
CA ALA A 236 8.02 15.56 -7.63
C ALA A 236 7.79 16.36 -6.34
N LEU A 237 8.52 17.47 -6.16
CA LEU A 237 8.32 18.37 -5.02
C LEU A 237 6.96 19.05 -5.05
N LEU A 238 6.53 19.48 -6.23
CA LEU A 238 5.22 20.09 -6.42
C LEU A 238 4.11 19.11 -6.02
N LEU A 239 4.17 17.85 -6.51
CA LEU A 239 3.21 16.82 -6.14
C LEU A 239 3.26 16.51 -4.63
N GLY A 240 4.46 16.35 -4.06
CA GLY A 240 4.63 16.11 -2.63
C GLY A 240 4.10 17.26 -1.77
N GLY A 241 4.34 18.51 -2.16
CA GLY A 241 3.83 19.71 -1.49
C GLY A 241 2.30 19.81 -1.55
N VAL A 242 1.71 19.60 -2.72
CA VAL A 242 0.25 19.55 -2.89
C VAL A 242 -0.37 18.42 -2.04
N GLY A 243 0.22 17.24 -2.10
CA GLY A 243 -0.25 16.10 -1.28
C GLY A 243 -0.21 16.41 0.21
N LEU A 244 0.92 16.93 0.71
CA LEU A 244 1.08 17.29 2.12
C LEU A 244 0.08 18.37 2.55
N PHE A 245 -0.10 19.40 1.73
CA PHE A 245 -1.08 20.47 1.95
C PHE A 245 -2.50 19.89 2.10
N LEU A 246 -2.92 19.05 1.16
CA LEU A 246 -4.27 18.48 1.16
C LEU A 246 -4.53 17.58 2.36
N ILE A 247 -3.61 16.67 2.71
CA ILE A 247 -3.81 15.77 3.86
C ILE A 247 -3.75 16.49 5.20
N THR A 248 -3.07 17.65 5.27
CA THR A 248 -2.97 18.43 6.50
C THR A 248 -4.20 19.29 6.73
N LEU A 249 -4.69 19.97 5.69
CA LEU A 249 -5.69 21.03 5.82
C LEU A 249 -7.05 20.68 5.23
N ASN A 250 -7.13 19.66 4.37
CA ASN A 250 -8.39 19.34 3.68
C ASN A 250 -8.72 17.84 3.64
N SER A 251 -8.17 17.05 4.55
CA SER A 251 -8.55 15.65 4.66
C SER A 251 -10.00 15.51 5.13
N ARG A 252 -10.74 14.54 4.54
CA ARG A 252 -12.06 14.15 4.99
C ARG A 252 -12.01 13.43 6.35
N ALA A 253 -11.00 12.56 6.54
CA ALA A 253 -10.79 11.88 7.80
C ALA A 253 -10.23 12.84 8.86
N PRO A 254 -10.52 12.62 10.16
CA PRO A 254 -9.88 13.32 11.25
C PRO A 254 -8.36 13.28 11.15
N ALA A 255 -7.70 14.30 11.67
CA ALA A 255 -6.25 14.43 11.54
C ALA A 255 -5.50 13.23 12.13
N PHE A 256 -5.90 12.70 13.30
CA PHE A 256 -5.26 11.51 13.88
C PHE A 256 -5.32 10.29 12.96
N GLU A 257 -6.45 10.07 12.29
CA GLU A 257 -6.63 8.95 11.38
C GLU A 257 -5.78 9.13 10.11
N THR A 258 -5.83 10.33 9.53
CA THR A 258 -5.01 10.70 8.37
C THR A 258 -3.52 10.45 8.61
N TRP A 259 -2.99 10.97 9.71
CA TRP A 259 -1.56 10.81 10.02
C TRP A 259 -1.21 9.37 10.36
N MET A 260 -2.11 8.61 11.00
CA MET A 260 -1.89 7.18 11.26
C MET A 260 -1.87 6.33 10.00
N ILE A 261 -2.68 6.66 8.98
CA ILE A 261 -2.61 6.01 7.67
C ILE A 261 -1.20 6.15 7.08
N PHE A 262 -0.66 7.36 7.02
CA PHE A 262 0.68 7.58 6.47
C PHE A 262 1.79 7.00 7.36
N ALA A 263 1.67 7.10 8.68
CA ALA A 263 2.60 6.45 9.61
C ALA A 263 2.66 4.94 9.38
N THR A 264 1.51 4.31 9.19
CA THR A 264 1.36 2.88 8.90
C THR A 264 1.99 2.50 7.54
N MET A 265 1.78 3.31 6.50
CA MET A 265 2.40 3.09 5.20
C MET A 265 3.93 3.22 5.28
N PHE A 266 4.45 4.25 5.94
CA PHE A 266 5.91 4.40 6.12
C PHE A 266 6.50 3.30 7.02
N ALA A 267 5.76 2.80 8.01
CA ALA A 267 6.20 1.64 8.80
C ALA A 267 6.29 0.36 7.95
N GLY A 268 5.39 0.15 6.98
CA GLY A 268 5.56 -0.89 5.96
C GLY A 268 6.89 -0.75 5.19
N THR A 269 7.29 0.49 4.86
CA THR A 269 8.61 0.78 4.23
C THR A 269 9.77 0.46 5.19
N VAL A 270 9.62 0.75 6.48
CA VAL A 270 10.61 0.41 7.51
C VAL A 270 10.86 -1.10 7.56
N VAL A 271 9.79 -1.91 7.54
CA VAL A 271 9.90 -3.38 7.50
C VAL A 271 10.64 -3.84 6.24
N TYR A 272 10.32 -3.28 5.07
CA TYR A 272 11.04 -3.58 3.82
C TYR A 272 12.54 -3.30 3.95
N ARG A 273 12.93 -2.14 4.50
CA ARG A 273 14.33 -1.73 4.65
C ARG A 273 15.09 -2.60 5.64
N ALA A 274 14.47 -2.93 6.76
CA ALA A 274 15.06 -3.83 7.74
C ALA A 274 15.30 -5.23 7.17
N GLN A 275 14.34 -5.75 6.38
CA GLN A 275 14.48 -7.04 5.72
C GLN A 275 15.64 -7.08 4.72
N HIS A 276 15.90 -5.96 4.02
CA HIS A 276 16.96 -5.87 3.00
C HIS A 276 18.28 -5.31 3.55
N GLY A 277 18.45 -5.24 4.88
CA GLY A 277 19.67 -4.76 5.52
C GLY A 277 19.98 -3.27 5.32
N GLN A 278 18.99 -2.48 4.86
CA GLN A 278 19.13 -1.04 4.64
C GLN A 278 18.90 -0.22 5.92
N LEU A 279 18.35 -0.86 6.95
CA LEU A 279 18.09 -0.28 8.26
C LEU A 279 18.39 -1.32 9.33
N ALA A 280 19.05 -0.91 10.41
CA ALA A 280 19.33 -1.77 11.55
C ALA A 280 18.04 -2.24 12.22
N ARG A 281 18.04 -3.45 12.79
CA ARG A 281 16.86 -4.10 13.36
C ARG A 281 16.25 -3.31 14.52
N LEU A 282 17.09 -2.78 15.42
CA LEU A 282 16.60 -2.06 16.61
C LEU A 282 15.84 -0.77 16.25
N PRO A 283 16.37 0.17 15.45
CA PRO A 283 15.59 1.34 14.99
C PRO A 283 14.32 0.95 14.25
N ALA A 284 14.33 -0.12 13.47
CA ALA A 284 13.14 -0.60 12.78
C ALA A 284 12.06 -1.10 13.76
N LEU A 285 12.44 -1.91 14.75
CA LEU A 285 11.54 -2.41 15.78
C LEU A 285 10.97 -1.28 16.63
N LEU A 286 11.81 -0.32 17.04
CA LEU A 286 11.38 0.83 17.84
C LEU A 286 10.39 1.70 17.05
N SER A 287 10.69 2.00 15.78
CA SER A 287 9.80 2.80 14.93
C SER A 287 8.47 2.10 14.67
N CYS A 288 8.49 0.82 14.25
CA CYS A 288 7.25 0.06 14.02
C CYS A 288 6.47 -0.15 15.32
N GLY A 289 7.15 -0.47 16.43
CA GLY A 289 6.51 -0.61 17.75
C GLY A 289 5.84 0.69 18.18
N PHE A 290 6.51 1.83 18.02
CA PHE A 290 5.92 3.13 18.32
C PHE A 290 4.70 3.42 17.44
N VAL A 291 4.75 3.14 16.13
CA VAL A 291 3.59 3.30 15.23
C VAL A 291 2.41 2.42 15.67
N VAL A 292 2.67 1.16 16.07
CA VAL A 292 1.61 0.26 16.54
C VAL A 292 1.00 0.77 17.84
N VAL A 293 1.82 1.16 18.82
CA VAL A 293 1.34 1.71 20.09
C VAL A 293 0.57 3.01 19.88
N ALA A 294 1.12 3.93 19.08
CA ALA A 294 0.44 5.18 18.73
C ALA A 294 -0.91 4.92 18.06
N GLY A 295 -1.01 3.92 17.16
CA GLY A 295 -2.26 3.55 16.52
C GLY A 295 -3.35 3.09 17.49
N VAL A 296 -2.98 2.37 18.56
CA VAL A 296 -3.91 2.00 19.63
C VAL A 296 -4.27 3.21 20.48
N LEU A 297 -3.29 4.04 20.85
CA LEU A 297 -3.48 5.22 21.70
C LEU A 297 -4.37 6.27 21.02
N VAL A 298 -4.18 6.56 19.72
CA VAL A 298 -5.07 7.53 19.03
C VAL A 298 -6.51 7.02 18.96
N GLY A 299 -6.71 5.70 18.80
CA GLY A 299 -8.04 5.11 18.88
C GLY A 299 -8.68 5.35 20.24
N TRP A 300 -7.95 5.10 21.31
CA TRP A 300 -8.43 5.32 22.68
C TRP A 300 -8.64 6.80 23.02
N LEU A 301 -7.74 7.68 22.60
CA LEU A 301 -7.81 9.11 22.91
C LEU A 301 -8.86 9.86 22.11
N TYR A 302 -9.07 9.52 20.85
CA TYR A 302 -9.81 10.38 19.91
C TYR A 302 -11.00 9.72 19.25
N ASN A 303 -11.09 8.38 19.21
CA ASN A 303 -12.18 7.69 18.50
C ASN A 303 -13.36 7.40 19.44
N HIS A 304 -13.96 8.46 19.98
CA HIS A 304 -15.12 8.45 20.86
C HIS A 304 -15.87 9.79 20.77
N GLY A 305 -17.10 9.85 21.29
CA GLY A 305 -17.93 11.06 21.31
C GLY A 305 -18.22 11.57 19.89
N GLU A 306 -18.23 12.87 19.69
CA GLU A 306 -18.52 13.52 18.40
C GLU A 306 -17.51 13.16 17.28
N ALA A 307 -16.32 12.71 17.63
CA ALA A 307 -15.36 12.27 16.64
C ALA A 307 -15.83 11.03 15.87
N LEU A 308 -16.72 10.21 16.45
CA LEU A 308 -17.28 9.02 15.79
C LEU A 308 -18.08 9.35 14.52
N ASP A 309 -18.71 10.51 14.45
CA ASP A 309 -19.47 10.94 13.28
C ASP A 309 -18.58 11.23 12.06
N ARG A 310 -17.28 11.38 12.29
CA ARG A 310 -16.29 11.75 11.28
C ARG A 310 -15.28 10.64 10.95
N THR A 311 -15.28 9.56 11.74
CA THR A 311 -14.41 8.38 11.49
C THR A 311 -15.18 7.29 10.76
N TRP A 312 -14.45 6.35 10.16
CA TRP A 312 -15.08 5.16 9.57
C TRP A 312 -15.21 3.99 10.55
N SER A 313 -14.77 4.17 11.80
CA SER A 313 -14.78 3.11 12.81
C SER A 313 -15.92 3.32 13.83
N SER A 314 -16.50 2.23 14.30
CA SER A 314 -17.59 2.22 15.28
C SER A 314 -17.15 2.51 16.73
N GLY A 315 -15.91 2.91 16.97
CA GLY A 315 -15.36 3.28 18.26
C GLY A 315 -13.97 2.75 18.54
N TRP A 316 -13.37 3.19 19.66
CA TRP A 316 -11.97 2.94 19.97
C TRP A 316 -11.60 1.45 20.07
N LYS A 317 -12.52 0.59 20.59
CA LYS A 317 -12.26 -0.86 20.69
C LYS A 317 -12.21 -1.49 19.30
N ALA A 318 -13.20 -1.19 18.47
CA ALA A 318 -13.27 -1.70 17.11
C ALA A 318 -12.07 -1.24 16.28
N TRP A 319 -11.69 0.02 16.40
CA TRP A 319 -10.46 0.58 15.81
C TRP A 319 -9.23 -0.16 16.28
N SER A 320 -8.97 -0.22 17.58
CA SER A 320 -7.73 -0.79 18.13
C SER A 320 -7.56 -2.27 17.80
N VAL A 321 -8.64 -3.06 17.89
CA VAL A 321 -8.60 -4.48 17.56
C VAL A 321 -8.42 -4.69 16.05
N GLY A 322 -9.12 -3.93 15.20
CA GLY A 322 -8.96 -3.98 13.75
C GLY A 322 -7.54 -3.60 13.32
N TYR A 323 -7.00 -2.53 13.91
CA TYR A 323 -5.65 -2.06 13.65
C TYR A 323 -4.57 -3.09 14.06
N LEU A 324 -4.66 -3.63 15.28
CA LEU A 324 -3.75 -4.67 15.76
C LEU A 324 -3.86 -5.96 14.96
N ALA A 325 -5.06 -6.36 14.56
CA ALA A 325 -5.27 -7.53 13.72
C ALA A 325 -4.58 -7.38 12.34
N ALA A 326 -4.61 -6.18 11.75
CA ALA A 326 -3.92 -5.89 10.49
C ALA A 326 -2.40 -6.07 10.62
N TRP A 327 -1.81 -5.55 11.69
CA TRP A 327 -0.39 -5.73 11.98
C TRP A 327 -0.05 -7.19 12.30
N ALA A 328 -0.89 -7.89 13.06
CA ALA A 328 -0.69 -9.29 13.39
C ALA A 328 -0.70 -10.16 12.13
N LEU A 329 -1.70 -9.99 11.24
CA LEU A 329 -1.78 -10.75 10.00
C LEU A 329 -0.62 -10.41 9.05
N PHE A 330 -0.23 -9.14 8.95
CA PHE A 330 0.98 -8.75 8.21
C PHE A 330 2.24 -9.43 8.78
N GLY A 331 2.38 -9.44 10.11
CA GLY A 331 3.48 -10.13 10.81
C GLY A 331 3.52 -11.63 10.52
N VAL A 332 2.37 -12.31 10.57
CA VAL A 332 2.25 -13.73 10.20
C VAL A 332 2.68 -13.94 8.74
N GLY A 333 2.17 -13.14 7.82
CA GLY A 333 2.56 -13.19 6.41
C GLY A 333 4.06 -12.98 6.21
N PHE A 334 4.64 -12.02 6.95
CA PHE A 334 6.07 -11.74 6.93
C PHE A 334 6.92 -12.90 7.46
N LEU A 335 6.50 -13.55 8.54
CA LEU A 335 7.16 -14.74 9.08
C LEU A 335 7.12 -15.91 8.10
N LEU A 336 6.00 -16.06 7.40
CA LEU A 336 5.79 -17.11 6.41
C LEU A 336 6.33 -16.76 5.01
N ARG A 337 6.97 -15.61 4.81
CA ARG A 337 7.39 -15.10 3.48
C ARG A 337 8.30 -16.03 2.69
N GLY A 338 9.03 -16.93 3.36
CA GLY A 338 9.86 -17.96 2.74
C GLY A 338 9.11 -19.22 2.30
N ARG A 339 7.82 -19.33 2.66
CA ARG A 339 6.98 -20.47 2.32
C ARG A 339 6.28 -20.28 0.97
N ARG A 340 5.90 -21.38 0.35
CA ARG A 340 5.04 -21.34 -0.84
C ARG A 340 3.60 -21.13 -0.40
N PHE A 341 2.96 -20.12 -0.94
CA PHE A 341 1.55 -19.82 -0.68
C PHE A 341 0.62 -20.59 -1.63
N PRO A 342 -0.56 -21.00 -1.17
CA PRO A 342 -1.57 -21.65 -2.01
C PRO A 342 -1.91 -20.83 -3.24
N ARG A 343 -2.10 -21.49 -4.37
CA ARG A 343 -2.42 -20.82 -5.65
C ARG A 343 -3.69 -19.97 -5.58
N VAL A 344 -4.68 -20.40 -4.77
CA VAL A 344 -5.92 -19.65 -4.55
C VAL A 344 -5.63 -18.28 -3.92
N LEU A 345 -4.79 -18.22 -2.88
CA LEU A 345 -4.45 -16.96 -2.20
C LEU A 345 -3.66 -16.01 -3.12
N THR A 346 -2.73 -16.52 -3.90
CA THR A 346 -1.97 -15.70 -4.86
C THR A 346 -2.83 -15.25 -6.03
N TRP A 347 -3.82 -16.05 -6.44
CA TRP A 347 -4.82 -15.67 -7.42
C TRP A 347 -5.73 -14.57 -6.88
N LEU A 348 -6.25 -14.69 -5.65
CA LEU A 348 -7.01 -13.64 -4.97
C LEU A 348 -6.23 -12.32 -4.91
N GLY A 349 -4.94 -12.38 -4.60
CA GLY A 349 -4.06 -11.22 -4.64
C GLY A 349 -3.90 -10.61 -6.03
N ALA A 350 -3.90 -11.43 -7.07
CA ALA A 350 -3.83 -10.93 -8.44
C ALA A 350 -5.07 -10.15 -8.85
N ILE A 351 -6.25 -10.57 -8.42
CA ILE A 351 -7.55 -9.92 -8.73
C ILE A 351 -7.99 -8.93 -7.65
N SER A 352 -7.22 -8.74 -6.58
CA SER A 352 -7.63 -7.98 -5.38
C SER A 352 -8.03 -6.53 -5.68
N PHE A 353 -7.42 -5.90 -6.68
CA PHE A 353 -7.75 -4.54 -7.08
C PHE A 353 -9.13 -4.48 -7.75
N SER A 354 -9.44 -5.40 -8.67
CA SER A 354 -10.77 -5.52 -9.26
C SER A 354 -11.82 -5.86 -8.20
N VAL A 355 -11.54 -6.78 -7.25
CA VAL A 355 -12.45 -7.09 -6.13
C VAL A 355 -12.74 -5.82 -5.33
N TYR A 356 -11.70 -5.04 -5.03
CA TYR A 356 -11.83 -3.80 -4.26
C TYR A 356 -12.67 -2.74 -4.99
N LEU A 357 -12.56 -2.61 -6.30
CA LEU A 357 -13.34 -1.64 -7.06
C LEU A 357 -14.80 -2.07 -7.29
N LEU A 358 -15.04 -3.37 -7.48
CA LEU A 358 -16.33 -3.86 -8.00
C LEU A 358 -17.29 -4.33 -6.91
N HIS A 359 -16.85 -4.61 -5.68
CA HIS A 359 -17.72 -5.22 -4.69
C HIS A 359 -18.91 -4.33 -4.31
N ILE A 360 -18.75 -3.00 -4.20
CA ILE A 360 -19.88 -2.10 -3.90
C ILE A 360 -20.83 -1.95 -5.10
N PRO A 361 -20.40 -1.65 -6.33
CA PRO A 361 -21.29 -1.63 -7.47
C PRO A 361 -22.08 -2.94 -7.64
N LEU A 362 -21.43 -4.08 -7.51
CA LEU A 362 -22.11 -5.38 -7.61
C LEU A 362 -23.05 -5.63 -6.44
N LEU A 363 -22.69 -5.25 -5.23
CA LEU A 363 -23.57 -5.32 -4.06
C LEU A 363 -24.84 -4.53 -4.30
N ARG A 364 -24.73 -3.25 -4.66
CA ARG A 364 -25.87 -2.36 -4.91
C ARG A 364 -26.75 -2.79 -6.08
N THR A 365 -26.20 -3.52 -7.04
CA THR A 365 -27.01 -4.11 -8.12
C THR A 365 -27.82 -5.31 -7.62
N ILE A 366 -27.29 -6.07 -6.65
CA ILE A 366 -27.95 -7.24 -6.09
C ILE A 366 -28.98 -6.84 -5.01
N GLU A 367 -28.73 -5.78 -4.26
CA GLU A 367 -29.57 -5.29 -3.16
C GLU A 367 -31.08 -5.18 -3.52
N PRO A 368 -31.48 -4.56 -4.65
CA PRO A 368 -32.89 -4.47 -5.02
C PRO A 368 -33.54 -5.83 -5.32
N LEU A 369 -32.75 -6.83 -5.69
CA LEU A 369 -33.23 -8.17 -6.02
C LEU A 369 -33.45 -9.03 -4.77
N VAL A 370 -32.76 -8.72 -3.69
CA VAL A 370 -32.65 -9.58 -2.51
C VAL A 370 -33.15 -8.92 -1.23
N GLY A 371 -33.28 -7.59 -1.24
CA GLY A 371 -33.49 -6.77 -0.05
C GLY A 371 -32.19 -6.49 0.73
N VAL A 372 -32.13 -5.37 1.43
CA VAL A 372 -30.96 -4.91 2.19
C VAL A 372 -31.25 -4.84 3.68
N PRO A 373 -30.38 -5.45 4.48
CA PRO A 373 -29.52 -6.60 4.14
C PRO A 373 -30.36 -7.86 3.98
N PRO A 374 -30.00 -8.76 3.07
CA PRO A 374 -30.72 -10.03 2.95
C PRO A 374 -30.58 -10.73 4.30
N GLN A 375 -31.69 -10.90 4.98
CA GLN A 375 -31.76 -11.65 6.22
C GLN A 375 -32.57 -12.94 6.02
N PRO A 376 -32.00 -13.96 5.32
CA PRO A 376 -32.65 -15.24 5.27
C PRO A 376 -32.86 -15.74 6.67
N SER A 377 -34.04 -16.26 6.98
CA SER A 377 -34.36 -16.83 8.29
C SER A 377 -33.49 -18.02 8.66
N SER A 378 -33.01 -18.76 7.65
CA SER A 378 -32.21 -19.96 7.81
C SER A 378 -30.70 -19.69 7.68
N VAL A 379 -29.89 -20.43 8.46
CA VAL A 379 -28.43 -20.41 8.35
C VAL A 379 -27.95 -20.79 6.96
N LEU A 380 -28.60 -21.79 6.35
CA LEU A 380 -28.28 -22.23 4.99
C LEU A 380 -28.53 -21.10 3.97
N GLY A 381 -29.63 -20.37 4.11
CA GLY A 381 -29.91 -19.19 3.26
C GLY A 381 -28.84 -18.12 3.38
N ARG A 382 -28.36 -17.82 4.58
CA ARG A 382 -27.27 -16.85 4.82
C ARG A 382 -25.97 -17.28 4.17
N ILE A 383 -25.60 -18.55 4.30
CA ILE A 383 -24.41 -19.13 3.65
C ILE A 383 -24.56 -19.05 2.13
N ALA A 384 -25.72 -19.44 1.59
CA ALA A 384 -25.99 -19.40 0.14
C ALA A 384 -25.87 -17.97 -0.42
N TRP A 385 -26.41 -16.99 0.28
CA TRP A 385 -26.31 -15.58 -0.14
C TRP A 385 -24.88 -15.05 -0.11
N THR A 386 -24.14 -15.35 0.96
CA THR A 386 -22.72 -14.96 1.05
C THR A 386 -21.91 -15.61 -0.06
N ALA A 387 -22.17 -16.90 -0.33
CA ALA A 387 -21.49 -17.63 -1.40
C ALA A 387 -21.83 -17.08 -2.79
N LEU A 388 -23.10 -16.73 -3.04
CA LEU A 388 -23.52 -16.11 -4.29
C LEU A 388 -22.87 -14.75 -4.50
N PHE A 389 -22.91 -13.85 -3.49
CA PHE A 389 -22.25 -12.56 -3.54
C PHE A 389 -20.75 -12.69 -3.85
N LEU A 390 -20.05 -13.51 -3.08
CA LEU A 390 -18.62 -13.75 -3.30
C LEU A 390 -18.35 -14.36 -4.67
N GLY A 391 -19.17 -15.33 -5.10
CA GLY A 391 -19.06 -15.96 -6.42
C GLY A 391 -19.15 -14.94 -7.55
N VAL A 392 -20.15 -14.06 -7.51
CA VAL A 392 -20.34 -12.99 -8.51
C VAL A 392 -19.17 -12.01 -8.47
N VAL A 393 -18.81 -11.51 -7.29
CA VAL A 393 -17.69 -10.56 -7.13
C VAL A 393 -16.39 -11.15 -7.66
N LEU A 394 -16.08 -12.39 -7.31
CA LEU A 394 -14.83 -13.05 -7.75
C LEU A 394 -14.83 -13.33 -9.25
N ALA A 395 -15.97 -13.77 -9.82
CA ALA A 395 -16.08 -14.04 -11.26
C ALA A 395 -15.90 -12.76 -12.09
N VAL A 396 -16.66 -11.70 -11.76
CA VAL A 396 -16.58 -10.42 -12.47
C VAL A 396 -15.21 -9.76 -12.29
N SER A 397 -14.64 -9.84 -11.09
CA SER A 397 -13.29 -9.32 -10.82
C SER A 397 -12.21 -10.08 -11.58
N HIS A 398 -12.35 -11.39 -11.72
CA HIS A 398 -11.43 -12.19 -12.55
C HIS A 398 -11.52 -11.80 -14.02
N LEU A 399 -12.72 -11.58 -14.53
CA LEU A 399 -12.94 -11.12 -15.90
C LEU A 399 -12.31 -9.73 -16.12
N MET A 400 -12.58 -8.77 -15.22
CA MET A 400 -11.97 -7.44 -15.23
C MET A 400 -10.44 -7.52 -15.25
N TYR A 401 -9.86 -8.34 -14.38
CA TYR A 401 -8.41 -8.54 -14.32
C TYR A 401 -7.84 -9.06 -15.65
N ARG A 402 -8.52 -10.04 -16.27
CA ARG A 402 -8.05 -10.64 -17.53
C ARG A 402 -8.23 -9.72 -18.74
N LEU A 403 -9.37 -9.03 -18.82
CA LEU A 403 -9.75 -8.24 -20.00
C LEU A 403 -9.25 -6.79 -19.94
N VAL A 404 -9.07 -6.23 -18.75
CA VAL A 404 -8.67 -4.82 -18.58
C VAL A 404 -7.30 -4.70 -17.94
N GLU A 405 -7.13 -5.20 -16.70
CA GLU A 405 -5.88 -4.94 -15.95
C GLU A 405 -4.64 -5.53 -16.65
N MET A 406 -4.67 -6.81 -16.98
CA MET A 406 -3.50 -7.46 -17.59
C MET A 406 -3.10 -6.87 -18.95
N PRO A 407 -4.02 -6.65 -19.91
CA PRO A 407 -3.68 -6.02 -21.19
C PRO A 407 -3.10 -4.62 -21.02
N MET A 408 -3.72 -3.80 -20.16
CA MET A 408 -3.28 -2.43 -19.93
C MET A 408 -1.92 -2.35 -19.24
N GLN A 409 -1.64 -3.24 -18.29
CA GLN A 409 -0.30 -3.34 -17.71
C GLN A 409 0.77 -3.79 -18.72
N ARG A 410 0.40 -4.65 -19.71
CA ARG A 410 1.29 -5.01 -20.83
C ARG A 410 1.53 -3.81 -21.73
N LEU A 411 0.49 -3.04 -22.04
CA LEU A 411 0.59 -1.81 -22.81
C LEU A 411 1.48 -0.78 -22.10
N GLY A 412 1.31 -0.58 -20.79
CA GLY A 412 2.16 0.29 -19.99
C GLY A 412 3.64 -0.05 -20.09
N ARG A 413 3.99 -1.36 -20.09
CA ARG A 413 5.37 -1.79 -20.31
C ARG A 413 5.90 -1.48 -21.73
N ARG A 414 5.03 -1.56 -22.75
CA ARG A 414 5.40 -1.17 -24.13
C ARG A 414 5.61 0.34 -24.24
N VAL A 415 4.71 1.13 -23.65
CA VAL A 415 4.81 2.61 -23.59
C VAL A 415 6.09 3.02 -22.88
N GLN A 416 6.39 2.41 -21.73
CA GLN A 416 7.64 2.67 -21.00
C GLN A 416 8.86 2.42 -21.89
N LYS A 417 8.95 1.25 -22.54
CA LYS A 417 10.06 0.91 -23.44
C LYS A 417 10.18 1.88 -24.62
N ALA A 418 9.05 2.33 -25.19
CA ALA A 418 9.03 3.32 -26.26
C ALA A 418 9.51 4.70 -25.77
N ALA A 419 9.08 5.12 -24.59
CA ALA A 419 9.52 6.37 -23.96
C ALA A 419 11.03 6.34 -23.67
N ASP A 420 11.55 5.22 -23.15
CA ASP A 420 12.98 5.05 -22.85
C ASP A 420 13.86 5.08 -24.11
N ARG A 421 13.34 4.58 -25.24
CA ARG A 421 14.04 4.66 -26.54
C ARG A 421 14.08 6.07 -27.10
N ARG A 422 12.97 6.81 -26.98
CA ARG A 422 12.83 8.16 -27.59
C ARG A 422 13.43 9.25 -26.72
N TRP A 423 13.36 9.11 -25.42
CA TRP A 423 13.86 10.04 -24.40
C TRP A 423 14.53 9.25 -23.29
N PRO A 424 15.82 8.89 -23.44
CA PRO A 424 16.54 8.20 -22.39
C PRO A 424 16.43 8.97 -21.06
N SER A 425 15.93 8.31 -20.02
CA SER A 425 15.90 8.91 -18.68
C SER A 425 17.31 8.84 -18.12
N ALA A 426 17.77 9.95 -17.51
CA ALA A 426 18.93 9.89 -16.66
C ALA A 426 18.55 9.05 -15.42
N ALA A 427 18.85 7.76 -15.46
CA ALA A 427 18.63 6.88 -14.32
C ALA A 427 19.39 7.45 -13.12
N HIS A 428 18.69 7.68 -12.00
CA HIS A 428 19.38 7.93 -10.74
C HIS A 428 20.24 6.69 -10.47
N PRO A 429 21.56 6.84 -10.21
CA PRO A 429 22.39 5.70 -9.93
C PRO A 429 21.75 4.91 -8.79
N ALA A 430 21.52 3.62 -9.04
CA ALA A 430 21.08 2.72 -7.99
C ALA A 430 22.04 2.89 -6.80
N PRO A 431 21.54 2.99 -5.57
CA PRO A 431 22.42 3.14 -4.40
C PRO A 431 23.42 1.99 -4.44
N ALA A 432 24.71 2.34 -4.45
CA ALA A 432 25.78 1.36 -4.36
C ALA A 432 25.44 0.42 -3.22
N ALA A 433 25.43 -0.89 -3.49
CA ALA A 433 25.33 -1.88 -2.44
C ALA A 433 26.39 -1.50 -1.40
N SER A 434 25.97 -1.22 -0.17
CA SER A 434 26.88 -0.93 0.92
C SER A 434 27.84 -2.12 1.00
N THR A 435 29.07 -1.95 0.54
CA THR A 435 30.16 -2.82 0.90
C THR A 435 30.35 -2.58 2.40
N ALA A 436 29.75 -3.45 3.22
CA ALA A 436 30.11 -3.52 4.61
C ALA A 436 31.65 -3.61 4.67
N PRO A 437 32.32 -2.83 5.51
CA PRO A 437 33.75 -3.01 5.72
C PRO A 437 33.98 -4.47 6.08
N ALA A 438 34.87 -5.14 5.35
CA ALA A 438 35.32 -6.46 5.76
C ALA A 438 35.84 -6.31 7.18
N GLU A 439 35.15 -6.92 8.14
CA GLU A 439 35.68 -7.08 9.48
C GLU A 439 37.03 -7.79 9.32
N THR A 440 38.11 -7.06 9.59
CA THR A 440 39.43 -7.63 9.77
C THR A 440 39.37 -8.51 11.01
N VAL A 441 39.21 -9.81 10.78
CA VAL A 441 39.37 -10.81 11.85
C VAL A 441 40.82 -10.67 12.37
N PRO A 442 41.03 -10.41 13.67
CA PRO A 442 42.38 -10.43 14.22
C PRO A 442 42.94 -11.84 14.02
N THR A 443 44.08 -11.94 13.36
CA THR A 443 44.83 -13.18 13.25
C THR A 443 45.36 -13.51 14.66
N GLU A 444 44.70 -14.46 15.30
CA GLU A 444 45.16 -15.03 16.57
C GLU A 444 46.47 -15.78 16.31
N ALA A 445 47.53 -15.35 16.94
CA ALA A 445 48.86 -15.95 16.86
C ALA A 445 48.81 -17.36 17.46
N ALA A 446 49.15 -18.36 16.64
CA ALA A 446 49.29 -19.73 17.09
C ALA A 446 50.51 -19.85 18.04
N PRO A 447 50.42 -20.58 19.17
CA PRO A 447 51.53 -20.82 20.04
C PRO A 447 52.53 -21.79 19.38
N ALA A 448 53.83 -21.43 19.50
CA ALA A 448 54.95 -22.26 19.08
C ALA A 448 55.03 -23.52 19.92
N GLU A 449 54.84 -24.69 19.30
CA GLU A 449 55.06 -25.98 19.95
C GLU A 449 56.40 -26.57 19.49
N ALA A 450 57.16 -27.04 20.50
CA ALA A 450 58.55 -27.41 20.46
C ALA A 450 58.81 -28.65 19.55
N VAL A 451 59.86 -28.50 18.77
CA VAL A 451 60.50 -29.59 18.03
C VAL A 451 61.16 -30.55 19.02
N ARG A 452 60.74 -31.82 19.11
CA ARG A 452 61.50 -32.93 19.66
C ARG A 452 62.06 -33.78 18.54
N VAL A 453 63.35 -33.71 18.39
CA VAL A 453 64.19 -34.61 17.61
C VAL A 453 64.24 -35.97 18.30
N LEU A 454 63.88 -37.05 17.63
CA LEU A 454 64.30 -38.41 17.97
C LEU A 454 64.80 -39.11 16.71
N SER A 455 66.06 -39.25 16.71
CA SER A 455 66.84 -40.11 15.80
C SER A 455 66.67 -41.57 16.17
N GLY A 456 66.47 -42.47 15.17
CA GLY A 456 66.54 -43.93 15.32
C GLY A 456 66.92 -44.57 13.99
N PRO A 457 67.72 -45.62 13.96
CA PRO A 457 68.53 -46.03 12.78
C PRO A 457 67.84 -46.98 11.81
N PRO A 458 68.42 -47.30 10.66
CA PRO A 458 67.83 -48.09 9.60
C PRO A 458 67.98 -49.58 9.84
N ARG A 459 66.95 -50.37 9.51
CA ARG A 459 67.06 -51.83 9.35
C ARG A 459 66.75 -52.22 7.93
N THR A 460 67.72 -52.91 7.39
CA THR A 460 67.80 -53.69 6.15
C THR A 460 67.02 -54.98 6.24
N GLY A 461 66.55 -55.46 5.12
CA GLY A 461 66.51 -56.89 4.79
C GLY A 461 65.16 -57.58 4.77
N GLY A 462 64.88 -58.21 3.64
CA GLY A 462 63.91 -59.24 3.42
C GLY A 462 62.91 -59.00 2.32
#